data_32a83eddeb60deae300555744d9262bf
#
_entry.id   32a83eddeb60deae300555744d9262bf
#
_cell.length_a   1.000
_cell.length_b   1.000
_cell.length_c   1.000
_cell.angle_alpha   90.00
_cell.angle_beta   90.00
_cell.angle_gamma   90.00
#
_symmetry.space_group_name_H-M   'P 1'
#
loop_
_entity.id
_entity.type
_entity.pdbx_description
1 polymer ?
#
loop_
_entity_poly.entity_id
_entity_poly.type
_entity_poly.pdbx_seq_one_letter_code
_entity_poly.pdbx_strand_id
1 'polypeptide(L)'
;EGLYKDLERRIESSPPGLCPVDMTRAFLEMCHTHTCGKCVPCRVGLWQLKNLLTDVMNGDATMETLDLMEELSVSIMEGADCAIGYEAAHMVYKSLMGCREDYEEHVRQGRCTCQYTQPVPCVSLCPAHVDIPGYIALVGEGRYADAIRLIRKDNPFPTTCGFICEHPCEARCRRNIVDDAVNIRGLKRMAADYAGKVPPPPCAPSTGKRIAVVGGGPGGLSAAYYLQLMGHQTTVFEMLPELGGMLRYGIPNYRLPKDRLNDDINAILETGVKVEFGKRIGKDMTIQSLREEYDAVLITIGASTDKKLGIEGEHSEGVLSAVQFLRDVGKNQNPDLTGQEVAVIGGGNVSMDAVRTAKRLGAKKVSIVYRRRVADMTALPAEIEGAVAEGIEVQTLMAPSRIETDENGHVKGIYVTPQMISKIKDGRASVRPTGAPDVFIPCQTLIVAIGQDIEYQHFEEAGVPVQRGKILTEKYGGFDNIPGVFAGGDCASGPASVIKAIAAAKVVAANIDEYLGYHHIISCDVEIPEARLDDRPPCGRVNMTEREACERVCDFNGVENCMSEAEAKQEASRCLRCDHFGYGIFKGGRETLW
;
A
#
# COMPACT_ATOMS: atom_id res chain seq x y z
N GLU A 1 -15.01 -16.19 -24.59
CA GLU A 1 -16.03 -15.58 -23.71
C GLU A 1 -16.81 -16.64 -22.92
N GLY A 2 -17.30 -17.75 -23.54
CA GLY A 2 -18.08 -18.80 -22.85
C GLY A 2 -17.33 -19.45 -21.69
N LEU A 3 -16.04 -19.76 -21.88
CA LEU A 3 -15.20 -20.38 -20.86
C LEU A 3 -15.01 -19.49 -19.62
N TYR A 4 -14.83 -18.19 -19.82
CA TYR A 4 -14.70 -17.24 -18.71
C TYR A 4 -16.01 -17.06 -17.92
N LYS A 5 -17.15 -17.06 -18.61
CA LYS A 5 -18.46 -17.03 -17.95
C LYS A 5 -18.72 -18.29 -17.12
N ASP A 6 -18.35 -19.45 -17.61
CA ASP A 6 -18.53 -20.70 -16.87
C ASP A 6 -17.59 -20.77 -15.64
N LEU A 7 -16.35 -20.23 -15.75
CA LEU A 7 -15.45 -20.08 -14.63
C LEU A 7 -16.00 -19.09 -13.60
N GLU A 8 -16.47 -17.92 -14.04
CA GLU A 8 -17.08 -16.91 -13.18
C GLU A 8 -18.26 -17.48 -12.40
N ARG A 9 -19.21 -18.14 -13.08
CA ARG A 9 -20.33 -18.83 -12.43
C ARG A 9 -19.87 -19.89 -11.42
N ARG A 10 -18.83 -20.66 -11.76
CA ARG A 10 -18.29 -21.67 -10.86
C ARG A 10 -17.67 -21.05 -9.61
N ILE A 11 -16.96 -19.91 -9.75
CA ILE A 11 -16.43 -19.16 -8.62
C ILE A 11 -17.57 -18.60 -7.76
N GLU A 12 -18.58 -17.99 -8.36
CA GLU A 12 -19.74 -17.41 -7.66
C GLU A 12 -20.58 -18.48 -6.92
N SER A 13 -20.73 -19.67 -7.50
CA SER A 13 -21.50 -20.78 -6.91
C SER A 13 -20.71 -21.65 -5.93
N SER A 14 -19.42 -21.41 -5.75
CA SER A 14 -18.57 -22.24 -4.90
C SER A 14 -18.52 -21.72 -3.46
N PRO A 15 -18.34 -22.60 -2.45
CA PRO A 15 -18.24 -22.19 -1.07
C PRO A 15 -17.02 -21.28 -0.81
N PRO A 16 -17.04 -20.49 0.29
CA PRO A 16 -15.87 -19.71 0.71
C PRO A 16 -14.66 -20.62 0.87
N GLY A 17 -13.50 -20.11 0.50
CA GLY A 17 -12.27 -20.88 0.61
C GLY A 17 -11.98 -21.79 -0.57
N LEU A 18 -12.63 -21.55 -1.73
CA LEU A 18 -12.27 -22.24 -2.95
C LEU A 18 -10.78 -22.08 -3.24
N CYS A 19 -10.11 -23.21 -3.42
CA CYS A 19 -8.68 -23.26 -3.68
C CYS A 19 -8.35 -22.65 -5.06
N PRO A 20 -7.56 -21.59 -5.16
CA PRO A 20 -7.19 -20.98 -6.45
C PRO A 20 -6.39 -21.96 -7.32
N VAL A 21 -5.57 -22.83 -6.72
CA VAL A 21 -4.78 -23.86 -7.42
C VAL A 21 -5.71 -24.89 -8.07
N ASP A 22 -6.70 -25.42 -7.32
CA ASP A 22 -7.65 -26.39 -7.86
C ASP A 22 -8.55 -25.79 -8.95
N MET A 23 -8.98 -24.55 -8.77
CA MET A 23 -9.74 -23.83 -9.80
C MET A 23 -8.94 -23.67 -11.10
N THR A 24 -7.69 -23.27 -10.98
CA THR A 24 -6.79 -23.11 -12.12
C THR A 24 -6.55 -24.45 -12.82
N ARG A 25 -6.33 -25.52 -12.05
CA ARG A 25 -6.21 -26.88 -12.57
C ARG A 25 -7.47 -27.32 -13.32
N ALA A 26 -8.64 -27.11 -12.73
CA ALA A 26 -9.92 -27.49 -13.36
C ALA A 26 -10.20 -26.68 -14.64
N PHE A 27 -9.88 -25.40 -14.66
CA PHE A 27 -9.99 -24.57 -15.86
C PHE A 27 -9.03 -25.02 -16.95
N LEU A 28 -7.76 -25.27 -16.60
CA LEU A 28 -6.76 -25.78 -17.54
C LEU A 28 -7.17 -27.13 -18.14
N GLU A 29 -7.74 -28.01 -17.34
CA GLU A 29 -8.27 -29.29 -17.80
C GLU A 29 -9.40 -29.11 -18.82
N MET A 30 -10.33 -28.20 -18.54
CA MET A 30 -11.40 -27.86 -19.47
C MET A 30 -10.83 -27.28 -20.78
N CYS A 31 -9.89 -26.34 -20.72
CA CYS A 31 -9.22 -25.81 -21.91
C CYS A 31 -8.51 -26.91 -22.70
N HIS A 32 -7.79 -27.79 -22.03
CA HIS A 32 -7.04 -28.89 -22.66
C HIS A 32 -7.96 -29.82 -23.44
N THR A 33 -9.18 -30.12 -22.96
CA THR A 33 -10.16 -30.95 -23.69
C THR A 33 -10.67 -30.28 -24.96
N HIS A 34 -10.58 -28.94 -25.07
CA HIS A 34 -11.00 -28.17 -26.25
C HIS A 34 -9.86 -27.84 -27.22
N THR A 35 -8.63 -28.31 -26.94
CA THR A 35 -7.51 -28.09 -27.86
C THR A 35 -7.62 -28.94 -29.11
N CYS A 36 -7.15 -28.40 -30.25
CA CYS A 36 -7.12 -29.17 -31.50
C CYS A 36 -5.92 -30.15 -31.58
N GLY A 37 -4.99 -30.09 -30.62
CA GLY A 37 -3.79 -30.98 -30.54
C GLY A 37 -2.73 -30.78 -31.61
N LYS A 38 -2.82 -29.73 -32.46
CA LYS A 38 -1.88 -29.50 -33.57
C LYS A 38 -0.53 -29.00 -33.10
N CYS A 39 -0.50 -27.90 -32.33
CA CYS A 39 0.77 -27.30 -31.90
C CYS A 39 1.33 -27.95 -30.65
N VAL A 40 2.66 -27.93 -30.51
CA VAL A 40 3.37 -28.53 -29.37
C VAL A 40 3.03 -27.82 -28.06
N PRO A 41 2.93 -26.46 -27.99
CA PRO A 41 2.58 -25.77 -26.77
C PRO A 41 1.25 -26.24 -26.16
N CYS A 42 0.20 -26.46 -26.95
CA CYS A 42 -1.06 -27.00 -26.46
C CYS A 42 -0.93 -28.48 -26.07
N ARG A 43 -0.40 -29.29 -26.99
CA ARG A 43 -0.39 -30.76 -26.84
C ARG A 43 0.48 -31.24 -25.69
N VAL A 44 1.66 -30.62 -25.50
CA VAL A 44 2.64 -31.03 -24.50
C VAL A 44 2.65 -30.03 -23.34
N GLY A 45 2.71 -28.74 -23.63
CA GLY A 45 2.89 -27.71 -22.60
C GLY A 45 1.70 -27.61 -21.64
N LEU A 46 0.46 -27.57 -22.13
CA LEU A 46 -0.71 -27.53 -21.24
C LEU A 46 -0.86 -28.80 -20.41
N TRP A 47 -0.47 -29.96 -20.98
CA TRP A 47 -0.47 -31.22 -20.23
C TRP A 47 0.59 -31.18 -19.11
N GLN A 48 1.78 -30.64 -19.37
CA GLN A 48 2.80 -30.46 -18.34
C GLN A 48 2.34 -29.49 -17.24
N LEU A 49 1.78 -28.33 -17.61
CA LEU A 49 1.21 -27.39 -16.61
C LEU A 49 0.14 -28.05 -15.74
N LYS A 50 -0.73 -28.87 -16.33
CA LYS A 50 -1.73 -29.65 -15.58
C LYS A 50 -1.10 -30.58 -14.56
N ASN A 51 -0.02 -31.29 -14.95
CA ASN A 51 0.69 -32.18 -14.04
C ASN A 51 1.34 -31.41 -12.90
N LEU A 52 2.06 -30.30 -13.19
CA LEU A 52 2.66 -29.46 -12.17
C LEU A 52 1.62 -28.88 -11.19
N LEU A 53 0.44 -28.46 -11.68
CA LEU A 53 -0.67 -28.04 -10.82
C LEU A 53 -1.19 -29.20 -9.95
N THR A 54 -1.19 -30.41 -10.48
CA THR A 54 -1.58 -31.61 -9.73
C THR A 54 -0.56 -31.94 -8.65
N ASP A 55 0.74 -31.80 -8.95
CA ASP A 55 1.81 -31.98 -7.97
C ASP A 55 1.70 -30.96 -6.82
N VAL A 56 1.36 -29.70 -7.13
CA VAL A 56 1.08 -28.67 -6.10
C VAL A 56 -0.09 -29.09 -5.22
N MET A 57 -1.17 -29.61 -5.81
CA MET A 57 -2.36 -30.05 -5.05
C MET A 57 -2.08 -31.27 -4.17
N ASN A 58 -1.23 -32.19 -4.62
CA ASN A 58 -0.88 -33.42 -3.92
C ASN A 58 0.24 -33.25 -2.88
N GLY A 59 0.96 -32.11 -2.92
CA GLY A 59 2.09 -31.84 -2.03
C GLY A 59 3.42 -32.41 -2.52
N ASP A 60 3.51 -32.79 -3.79
CA ASP A 60 4.72 -33.33 -4.42
C ASP A 60 5.58 -32.22 -5.05
N ALA A 61 5.07 -30.97 -5.07
CA ALA A 61 5.75 -29.82 -5.66
C ALA A 61 6.79 -29.20 -4.73
N THR A 62 7.77 -28.53 -5.35
CA THR A 62 8.78 -27.70 -4.66
C THR A 62 8.62 -26.23 -5.08
N MET A 63 9.41 -25.32 -4.50
CA MET A 63 9.39 -23.91 -4.92
C MET A 63 9.89 -23.75 -6.36
N GLU A 64 10.85 -24.56 -6.78
CA GLU A 64 11.32 -24.64 -8.18
C GLU A 64 10.22 -25.09 -9.16
N THR A 65 9.26 -25.89 -8.68
CA THR A 65 8.08 -26.27 -9.46
C THR A 65 7.24 -25.06 -9.82
N LEU A 66 7.07 -24.11 -8.89
CA LEU A 66 6.32 -22.87 -9.15
C LEU A 66 7.04 -21.98 -10.17
N ASP A 67 8.36 -21.88 -10.07
CA ASP A 67 9.17 -21.11 -11.01
C ASP A 67 9.14 -21.74 -12.41
N LEU A 68 9.19 -23.07 -12.51
CA LEU A 68 9.02 -23.81 -13.75
C LEU A 68 7.62 -23.60 -14.38
N MET A 69 6.57 -23.53 -13.55
CA MET A 69 5.21 -23.25 -14.04
C MET A 69 5.12 -21.84 -14.64
N GLU A 70 5.79 -20.87 -14.04
CA GLU A 70 5.86 -19.50 -14.57
C GLU A 70 6.55 -19.47 -15.94
N GLU A 71 7.76 -20.03 -16.04
CA GLU A 71 8.53 -20.10 -17.28
C GLU A 71 7.78 -20.86 -18.39
N LEU A 72 7.18 -21.99 -18.06
CA LEU A 72 6.42 -22.81 -18.99
C LEU A 72 5.17 -22.09 -19.48
N SER A 73 4.45 -21.37 -18.60
CA SER A 73 3.27 -20.59 -18.98
C SER A 73 3.65 -19.50 -20.00
N VAL A 74 4.73 -18.75 -19.77
CA VAL A 74 5.23 -17.73 -20.71
C VAL A 74 5.61 -18.37 -22.04
N SER A 75 6.35 -19.49 -22.03
CA SER A 75 6.77 -20.19 -23.24
C SER A 75 5.59 -20.69 -24.08
N ILE A 76 4.51 -21.15 -23.43
CA ILE A 76 3.28 -21.57 -24.12
C ILE A 76 2.55 -20.37 -24.71
N MET A 77 2.47 -19.26 -23.99
CA MET A 77 1.83 -18.02 -24.46
C MET A 77 2.53 -17.48 -25.72
N GLU A 78 3.87 -17.52 -25.74
CA GLU A 78 4.67 -17.06 -26.87
C GLU A 78 4.62 -18.00 -28.08
N GLY A 79 4.46 -19.30 -27.84
CA GLY A 79 4.53 -20.33 -28.86
C GLY A 79 3.20 -20.91 -29.34
N ALA A 80 2.05 -20.54 -28.75
CA ALA A 80 0.75 -21.08 -29.11
C ALA A 80 0.18 -20.46 -30.40
N ASP A 81 -0.28 -21.32 -31.31
CA ASP A 81 -0.82 -20.88 -32.61
C ASP A 81 -2.24 -20.30 -32.53
N CYS A 82 -2.92 -20.40 -31.40
CA CYS A 82 -4.33 -19.97 -31.27
C CYS A 82 -4.67 -19.51 -29.85
N ALA A 83 -5.80 -18.78 -29.74
CA ALA A 83 -6.27 -18.22 -28.49
C ALA A 83 -6.47 -19.25 -27.36
N ILE A 84 -6.88 -20.50 -27.65
CA ILE A 84 -7.10 -21.51 -26.60
C ILE A 84 -5.79 -21.84 -25.87
N GLY A 85 -4.69 -22.04 -26.62
CA GLY A 85 -3.38 -22.32 -26.02
C GLY A 85 -2.85 -21.12 -25.25
N TYR A 86 -2.96 -19.92 -25.83
CA TYR A 86 -2.56 -18.68 -25.17
C TYR A 86 -3.33 -18.45 -23.88
N GLU A 87 -4.67 -18.44 -23.93
CA GLU A 87 -5.54 -18.11 -22.80
C GLU A 87 -5.44 -19.15 -21.68
N ALA A 88 -5.27 -20.42 -22.02
CA ALA A 88 -5.10 -21.48 -21.02
C ALA A 88 -3.82 -21.27 -20.19
N ALA A 89 -2.70 -20.99 -20.85
CA ALA A 89 -1.43 -20.70 -20.19
C ALA A 89 -1.45 -19.36 -19.45
N HIS A 90 -2.05 -18.33 -20.08
CA HIS A 90 -2.21 -17.00 -19.48
C HIS A 90 -3.01 -17.05 -18.17
N MET A 91 -4.06 -17.88 -18.10
CA MET A 91 -4.82 -18.10 -16.87
C MET A 91 -3.95 -18.73 -15.77
N VAL A 92 -3.11 -19.72 -16.10
CA VAL A 92 -2.18 -20.31 -15.13
C VAL A 92 -1.19 -19.25 -14.63
N TYR A 93 -0.60 -18.50 -15.54
CA TYR A 93 0.32 -17.41 -15.21
C TYR A 93 -0.34 -16.38 -14.28
N LYS A 94 -1.52 -15.86 -14.65
CA LYS A 94 -2.26 -14.89 -13.83
C LYS A 94 -2.61 -15.45 -12.44
N SER A 95 -3.08 -16.68 -12.37
CA SER A 95 -3.41 -17.33 -11.10
C SER A 95 -2.17 -17.48 -10.21
N LEU A 96 -1.07 -17.95 -10.78
CA LEU A 96 0.20 -18.10 -10.07
C LEU A 96 0.72 -16.76 -9.55
N MET A 97 0.68 -15.70 -10.36
CA MET A 97 1.14 -14.36 -9.95
C MET A 97 0.18 -13.70 -8.97
N GLY A 98 -1.13 -13.80 -9.20
CA GLY A 98 -2.16 -13.16 -8.37
C GLY A 98 -2.43 -13.86 -7.04
N CYS A 99 -2.13 -15.16 -6.93
CA CYS A 99 -2.35 -15.98 -5.74
C CYS A 99 -1.07 -16.69 -5.30
N ARG A 100 0.11 -16.12 -5.56
CA ARG A 100 1.42 -16.78 -5.33
C ARG A 100 1.53 -17.37 -3.92
N GLU A 101 1.05 -16.69 -2.90
CA GLU A 101 1.11 -17.16 -1.52
C GLU A 101 0.26 -18.43 -1.29
N ASP A 102 -0.87 -18.57 -1.98
CA ASP A 102 -1.70 -19.79 -1.89
C ASP A 102 -0.95 -21.00 -2.47
N TYR A 103 -0.24 -20.81 -3.60
CA TYR A 103 0.61 -21.86 -4.19
C TYR A 103 1.78 -22.22 -3.28
N GLU A 104 2.49 -21.23 -2.75
CA GLU A 104 3.60 -21.46 -1.83
C GLU A 104 3.16 -22.14 -0.54
N GLU A 105 1.95 -21.84 -0.04
CA GLU A 105 1.40 -22.49 1.14
C GLU A 105 1.10 -23.95 0.87
N HIS A 106 0.56 -24.31 -0.29
CA HIS A 106 0.40 -25.72 -0.70
C HIS A 106 1.74 -26.47 -0.69
N VAL A 107 2.78 -25.83 -1.24
CA VAL A 107 4.13 -26.41 -1.26
C VAL A 107 4.69 -26.58 0.14
N ARG A 108 4.58 -25.54 1.00
CA ARG A 108 5.10 -25.58 2.39
C ARG A 108 4.40 -26.61 3.26
N GLN A 109 3.08 -26.77 3.09
CA GLN A 109 2.27 -27.68 3.90
C GLN A 109 2.22 -29.11 3.33
N GLY A 110 2.68 -29.31 2.09
CA GLY A 110 2.60 -30.59 1.40
C GLY A 110 1.16 -31.06 1.16
N ARG A 111 0.19 -30.15 1.15
CA ARG A 111 -1.24 -30.44 0.94
C ARG A 111 -2.03 -29.17 0.70
N CYS A 112 -3.22 -29.32 0.14
CA CYS A 112 -4.20 -28.23 0.11
C CYS A 112 -4.65 -27.88 1.54
N THR A 113 -4.53 -26.62 1.92
CA THR A 113 -4.95 -26.09 3.22
C THR A 113 -6.24 -25.29 3.14
N CYS A 114 -6.87 -25.23 1.97
CA CYS A 114 -8.11 -24.50 1.77
C CYS A 114 -9.22 -25.08 2.66
N GLN A 115 -9.71 -24.23 3.56
CA GLN A 115 -10.81 -24.56 4.47
C GLN A 115 -12.06 -23.78 4.07
N TYR A 116 -13.23 -24.29 4.37
CA TYR A 116 -14.52 -23.63 4.12
C TYR A 116 -14.72 -22.33 4.90
N THR A 117 -13.86 -22.06 5.87
CA THR A 117 -13.84 -20.85 6.70
C THR A 117 -12.74 -19.85 6.31
N GLN A 118 -12.14 -19.99 5.14
CA GLN A 118 -11.11 -19.04 4.71
C GLN A 118 -11.66 -17.62 4.61
N PRO A 119 -10.92 -16.65 5.14
CA PRO A 119 -11.31 -15.24 5.03
C PRO A 119 -11.30 -14.79 3.57
N VAL A 120 -12.10 -13.76 3.28
CA VAL A 120 -12.19 -13.14 1.95
C VAL A 120 -10.81 -12.65 1.49
N PRO A 121 -10.29 -13.07 0.32
CA PRO A 121 -8.88 -12.83 -0.05
C PRO A 121 -8.46 -11.36 -0.06
N CYS A 122 -9.30 -10.46 -0.59
CA CYS A 122 -9.01 -9.03 -0.60
C CYS A 122 -9.06 -8.41 0.81
N VAL A 123 -9.91 -8.91 1.70
CA VAL A 123 -9.98 -8.48 3.10
C VAL A 123 -8.75 -8.95 3.86
N SER A 124 -8.35 -10.22 3.69
CA SER A 124 -7.17 -10.79 4.34
C SER A 124 -5.87 -10.10 3.97
N LEU A 125 -5.74 -9.68 2.70
CA LEU A 125 -4.52 -9.00 2.25
C LEU A 125 -4.54 -7.49 2.58
N CYS A 126 -5.70 -6.93 2.92
CA CYS A 126 -5.77 -5.58 3.45
C CYS A 126 -5.22 -5.57 4.88
N PRO A 127 -4.14 -4.82 5.18
CA PRO A 127 -3.59 -4.79 6.54
C PRO A 127 -4.60 -4.40 7.62
N ALA A 128 -5.56 -3.51 7.29
CA ALA A 128 -6.61 -3.07 8.19
C ALA A 128 -7.88 -3.95 8.16
N HIS A 129 -7.92 -4.99 7.35
CA HIS A 129 -9.06 -5.90 7.16
C HIS A 129 -10.38 -5.20 6.83
N VAL A 130 -10.32 -4.16 5.98
CA VAL A 130 -11.52 -3.41 5.54
C VAL A 130 -12.48 -4.35 4.82
N ASP A 131 -13.79 -4.26 5.12
CA ASP A 131 -14.84 -5.01 4.40
C ASP A 131 -14.98 -4.52 2.95
N ILE A 132 -14.10 -5.03 2.09
CA ILE A 132 -13.98 -4.61 0.70
C ILE A 132 -15.20 -5.01 -0.13
N PRO A 133 -15.69 -6.28 -0.11
CA PRO A 133 -16.88 -6.64 -0.87
C PRO A 133 -18.12 -5.85 -0.46
N GLY A 134 -18.23 -5.56 0.85
CA GLY A 134 -19.35 -4.79 1.38
C GLY A 134 -19.40 -3.38 0.83
N TYR A 135 -18.30 -2.61 0.90
CA TYR A 135 -18.34 -1.25 0.38
C TYR A 135 -18.42 -1.20 -1.16
N ILE A 136 -17.85 -2.19 -1.87
CA ILE A 136 -18.02 -2.29 -3.33
C ILE A 136 -19.49 -2.48 -3.70
N ALA A 137 -20.21 -3.34 -2.99
CA ALA A 137 -21.64 -3.53 -3.21
C ALA A 137 -22.43 -2.24 -2.99
N LEU A 138 -22.12 -1.51 -1.92
CA LEU A 138 -22.75 -0.21 -1.63
C LEU A 138 -22.46 0.84 -2.71
N VAL A 139 -21.22 0.91 -3.21
CA VAL A 139 -20.87 1.78 -4.34
C VAL A 139 -21.64 1.40 -5.59
N GLY A 140 -21.80 0.11 -5.88
CA GLY A 140 -22.58 -0.39 -7.01
C GLY A 140 -24.05 0.05 -6.98
N GLU A 141 -24.62 0.26 -5.79
CA GLU A 141 -25.97 0.79 -5.57
C GLU A 141 -26.04 2.32 -5.47
N GLY A 142 -24.89 3.02 -5.52
CA GLY A 142 -24.83 4.47 -5.33
C GLY A 142 -24.96 4.91 -3.85
N ARG A 143 -24.83 3.98 -2.90
CA ARG A 143 -24.91 4.23 -1.46
C ARG A 143 -23.54 4.64 -0.89
N TYR A 144 -22.97 5.73 -1.43
CA TYR A 144 -21.61 6.17 -1.14
C TYR A 144 -21.39 6.52 0.33
N ALA A 145 -22.37 7.17 0.98
CA ALA A 145 -22.29 7.51 2.40
C ALA A 145 -22.22 6.26 3.29
N ASP A 146 -22.97 5.22 2.96
CA ASP A 146 -22.95 3.95 3.68
C ASP A 146 -21.64 3.21 3.45
N ALA A 147 -21.09 3.28 2.23
CA ALA A 147 -19.76 2.75 1.93
C ALA A 147 -18.68 3.41 2.80
N ILE A 148 -18.72 4.73 2.99
CA ILE A 148 -17.78 5.44 3.89
C ILE A 148 -17.99 5.04 5.36
N ARG A 149 -19.23 4.89 5.83
CA ARG A 149 -19.50 4.40 7.20
C ARG A 149 -18.89 3.02 7.42
N LEU A 150 -19.09 2.11 6.47
CA LEU A 150 -18.55 0.76 6.53
C LEU A 150 -17.02 0.75 6.53
N ILE A 151 -16.38 1.55 5.66
CA ILE A 151 -14.91 1.65 5.60
C ILE A 151 -14.37 2.19 6.92
N ARG A 152 -14.99 3.20 7.53
CA ARG A 152 -14.54 3.83 8.78
C ARG A 152 -14.55 2.90 9.99
N LYS A 153 -15.28 1.81 9.95
CA LYS A 153 -15.16 0.73 10.96
C LYS A 153 -13.71 0.28 11.10
N ASP A 154 -13.01 0.11 9.97
CA ASP A 154 -11.65 -0.46 9.92
C ASP A 154 -10.57 0.53 9.48
N ASN A 155 -10.97 1.66 8.91
CA ASN A 155 -10.06 2.65 8.33
C ASN A 155 -10.66 4.07 8.42
N PRO A 156 -10.19 4.92 9.35
CA PRO A 156 -10.69 6.28 9.52
C PRO A 156 -10.20 7.28 8.44
N PHE A 157 -9.38 6.82 7.49
CA PHE A 157 -8.87 7.60 6.36
C PHE A 157 -9.37 7.08 5.00
N PRO A 158 -10.70 6.94 4.77
CA PRO A 158 -11.23 6.44 3.51
C PRO A 158 -10.82 7.29 2.31
N THR A 159 -10.91 8.63 2.45
CA THR A 159 -10.58 9.59 1.40
C THR A 159 -9.09 9.50 1.06
N THR A 160 -8.22 9.66 2.05
CA THR A 160 -6.76 9.54 1.88
C THR A 160 -6.36 8.23 1.20
N CYS A 161 -6.90 7.10 1.67
CA CYS A 161 -6.62 5.79 1.08
C CYS A 161 -7.23 5.62 -0.32
N GLY A 162 -8.26 6.35 -0.67
CA GLY A 162 -8.79 6.43 -2.04
C GLY A 162 -7.78 7.04 -3.01
N PHE A 163 -7.00 8.03 -2.55
CA PHE A 163 -5.98 8.69 -3.35
C PHE A 163 -4.65 7.91 -3.43
N ILE A 164 -4.12 7.44 -2.28
CA ILE A 164 -2.71 7.05 -2.18
C ILE A 164 -2.45 5.63 -1.70
N CYS A 165 -3.48 4.82 -1.45
CA CYS A 165 -3.26 3.45 -1.01
C CYS A 165 -2.56 2.63 -2.10
N GLU A 166 -1.52 1.86 -1.73
CA GLU A 166 -0.82 0.92 -2.62
C GLU A 166 -1.67 -0.30 -3.02
N HIS A 167 -2.94 -0.36 -2.57
CA HIS A 167 -3.98 -1.35 -2.85
C HIS A 167 -3.51 -2.83 -2.90
N PRO A 168 -2.80 -3.35 -1.88
CA PRO A 168 -2.33 -4.74 -1.86
C PRO A 168 -3.47 -5.76 -2.01
N CYS A 169 -4.70 -5.37 -1.63
CA CYS A 169 -5.90 -6.19 -1.76
C CYS A 169 -6.21 -6.61 -3.21
N GLU A 170 -5.79 -5.83 -4.22
CA GLU A 170 -6.01 -6.14 -5.63
C GLU A 170 -5.14 -7.33 -6.08
N ALA A 171 -3.96 -7.53 -5.49
CA ALA A 171 -3.08 -8.64 -5.82
C ALA A 171 -3.71 -10.02 -5.55
N ARG A 172 -4.59 -10.12 -4.54
CA ARG A 172 -5.34 -11.35 -4.23
C ARG A 172 -6.81 -11.33 -4.67
N CYS A 173 -7.20 -10.36 -5.46
CA CYS A 173 -8.55 -10.35 -6.00
C CYS A 173 -8.74 -11.57 -6.90
N ARG A 174 -9.74 -12.42 -6.58
CA ARG A 174 -10.01 -13.62 -7.39
C ARG A 174 -10.44 -13.32 -8.81
N ARG A 175 -10.85 -12.09 -9.08
CA ARG A 175 -11.09 -11.63 -10.45
C ARG A 175 -9.84 -11.72 -11.32
N ASN A 176 -8.63 -11.68 -10.75
CA ASN A 176 -7.36 -11.91 -11.47
C ASN A 176 -7.31 -13.28 -12.19
N ILE A 177 -8.11 -14.26 -11.75
CA ILE A 177 -8.20 -15.58 -12.39
C ILE A 177 -9.08 -15.51 -13.65
N VAL A 178 -10.02 -14.56 -13.70
CA VAL A 178 -10.97 -14.39 -14.82
C VAL A 178 -10.42 -13.43 -15.87
N ASP A 179 -10.07 -12.23 -15.44
CA ASP A 179 -9.56 -11.15 -16.31
C ASP A 179 -8.54 -10.28 -15.56
N ASP A 180 -8.96 -9.21 -14.91
CA ASP A 180 -8.12 -8.31 -14.11
C ASP A 180 -8.77 -8.07 -12.75
N ALA A 181 -7.97 -7.77 -11.72
CA ALA A 181 -8.48 -7.38 -10.41
C ALA A 181 -9.54 -6.27 -10.53
N VAL A 182 -10.52 -6.28 -9.62
CA VAL A 182 -11.40 -5.13 -9.44
C VAL A 182 -10.57 -3.92 -9.02
N ASN A 183 -10.85 -2.74 -9.57
CA ASN A 183 -10.22 -1.49 -9.16
C ASN A 183 -10.76 -1.04 -7.79
N ILE A 184 -10.29 -1.74 -6.75
CA ILE A 184 -10.75 -1.60 -5.36
C ILE A 184 -10.45 -0.20 -4.84
N ARG A 185 -9.25 0.34 -5.16
CA ARG A 185 -8.86 1.70 -4.77
C ARG A 185 -9.73 2.75 -5.46
N GLY A 186 -9.98 2.60 -6.74
CA GLY A 186 -10.81 3.52 -7.52
C GLY A 186 -12.26 3.58 -7.00
N LEU A 187 -12.85 2.43 -6.65
CA LEU A 187 -14.19 2.39 -6.04
C LEU A 187 -14.24 3.03 -4.65
N LYS A 188 -13.18 2.89 -3.84
CA LYS A 188 -13.04 3.62 -2.57
C LYS A 188 -12.96 5.13 -2.81
N ARG A 189 -12.18 5.57 -3.81
CA ARG A 189 -12.08 6.96 -4.22
C ARG A 189 -13.45 7.51 -4.63
N MET A 190 -14.19 6.76 -5.44
CA MET A 190 -15.55 7.11 -5.84
C MET A 190 -16.47 7.30 -4.63
N ALA A 191 -16.46 6.37 -3.67
CA ALA A 191 -17.22 6.53 -2.44
C ALA A 191 -16.87 7.83 -1.71
N ALA A 192 -15.56 8.13 -1.55
CA ALA A 192 -15.10 9.33 -0.86
C ALA A 192 -15.48 10.64 -1.57
N ASP A 193 -15.47 10.65 -2.91
CA ASP A 193 -15.76 11.85 -3.67
C ASP A 193 -17.27 12.16 -3.73
N TYR A 194 -18.12 11.13 -3.68
CA TYR A 194 -19.58 11.27 -3.86
C TYR A 194 -20.40 11.14 -2.56
N ALA A 195 -19.81 10.71 -1.43
CA ALA A 195 -20.54 10.52 -0.18
C ALA A 195 -21.02 11.82 0.48
N GLY A 196 -20.45 12.97 0.10
CA GLY A 196 -20.65 14.20 0.84
C GLY A 196 -20.09 14.12 2.28
N LYS A 197 -20.59 14.94 3.17
CA LYS A 197 -20.19 14.91 4.58
C LYS A 197 -20.84 13.73 5.30
N VAL A 198 -20.03 12.77 5.75
CA VAL A 198 -20.47 11.62 6.54
C VAL A 198 -19.97 11.78 7.97
N PRO A 199 -20.87 11.91 8.97
CA PRO A 199 -20.47 12.04 10.37
C PRO A 199 -19.79 10.76 10.88
N PRO A 200 -18.90 10.86 11.90
CA PRO A 200 -18.34 9.69 12.55
C PRO A 200 -19.44 8.88 13.28
N PRO A 201 -19.19 7.59 13.60
CA PRO A 201 -20.07 6.82 14.45
C PRO A 201 -20.17 7.42 15.85
N PRO A 202 -21.26 7.16 16.60
CA PRO A 202 -21.37 7.58 17.99
C PRO A 202 -20.31 6.90 18.85
N CYS A 203 -19.75 7.65 19.79
CA CYS A 203 -18.82 7.10 20.78
C CYS A 203 -19.57 6.31 21.86
N ALA A 204 -18.91 5.29 22.43
CA ALA A 204 -19.36 4.61 23.63
C ALA A 204 -19.43 5.58 24.82
N PRO A 205 -20.17 5.24 25.90
CA PRO A 205 -20.19 6.03 27.13
C PRO A 205 -18.79 6.28 27.68
N SER A 206 -18.56 7.46 28.26
CA SER A 206 -17.25 7.82 28.78
C SER A 206 -16.74 6.84 29.83
N THR A 207 -15.55 6.32 29.63
CA THR A 207 -14.83 5.46 30.59
C THR A 207 -14.15 6.24 31.70
N GLY A 208 -14.04 7.56 31.57
CA GLY A 208 -13.27 8.42 32.46
C GLY A 208 -11.72 8.29 32.27
N LYS A 209 -11.25 7.40 31.41
CA LYS A 209 -9.83 7.18 31.15
C LYS A 209 -9.28 8.22 30.18
N ARG A 210 -8.04 8.69 30.45
CA ARG A 210 -7.33 9.69 29.65
C ARG A 210 -6.13 9.05 28.95
N ILE A 211 -5.99 9.26 27.65
CA ILE A 211 -4.93 8.68 26.85
C ILE A 211 -4.18 9.78 26.12
N ALA A 212 -2.83 9.78 26.26
CA ALA A 212 -1.96 10.64 25.50
C ALA A 212 -1.48 9.90 24.23
N VAL A 213 -1.64 10.52 23.08
CA VAL A 213 -1.14 10.02 21.79
C VAL A 213 -0.04 10.96 21.28
N VAL A 214 1.18 10.47 21.14
CA VAL A 214 2.34 11.26 20.72
C VAL A 214 2.54 11.11 19.22
N GLY A 215 2.21 12.16 18.46
CA GLY A 215 2.29 12.25 17.01
C GLY A 215 0.93 12.25 16.32
N GLY A 216 0.65 13.32 15.58
CA GLY A 216 -0.59 13.56 14.82
C GLY A 216 -0.55 13.07 13.37
N GLY A 217 0.26 12.03 13.08
CA GLY A 217 0.27 11.33 11.80
C GLY A 217 -0.86 10.30 11.66
N PRO A 218 -0.92 9.54 10.55
CA PRO A 218 -2.01 8.59 10.30
C PRO A 218 -2.14 7.52 11.38
N GLY A 219 -1.04 7.04 11.96
CA GLY A 219 -1.06 6.08 13.06
C GLY A 219 -1.69 6.66 14.32
N GLY A 220 -1.22 7.83 14.77
CA GLY A 220 -1.74 8.48 15.98
C GLY A 220 -3.20 8.89 15.85
N LEU A 221 -3.57 9.51 14.74
CA LEU A 221 -4.96 9.91 14.48
C LEU A 221 -5.91 8.71 14.38
N SER A 222 -5.46 7.60 13.78
CA SER A 222 -6.28 6.37 13.75
C SER A 222 -6.48 5.78 15.14
N ALA A 223 -5.42 5.69 15.93
CA ALA A 223 -5.54 5.21 17.31
C ALA A 223 -6.44 6.13 18.15
N ALA A 224 -6.24 7.45 18.04
CA ALA A 224 -7.08 8.43 18.73
C ALA A 224 -8.56 8.28 18.35
N TYR A 225 -8.86 8.09 17.07
CA TYR A 225 -10.22 7.83 16.58
C TYR A 225 -10.85 6.62 17.26
N TYR A 226 -10.18 5.47 17.24
CA TYR A 226 -10.72 4.24 17.83
C TYR A 226 -10.85 4.34 19.34
N LEU A 227 -9.84 4.85 20.03
CA LEU A 227 -9.88 5.05 21.47
C LEU A 227 -11.01 6.02 21.88
N GLN A 228 -11.25 7.07 21.10
CA GLN A 228 -12.36 7.99 21.33
C GLN A 228 -13.71 7.31 21.09
N LEU A 229 -13.86 6.48 20.06
CA LEU A 229 -15.07 5.67 19.84
C LEU A 229 -15.34 4.69 20.99
N MET A 230 -14.29 4.16 21.61
CA MET A 230 -14.36 3.30 22.81
C MET A 230 -14.68 4.08 24.10
N GLY A 231 -14.92 5.39 24.04
CA GLY A 231 -15.31 6.21 25.18
C GLY A 231 -14.15 6.76 26.01
N HIS A 232 -12.90 6.59 25.58
CA HIS A 232 -11.73 7.15 26.24
C HIS A 232 -11.51 8.61 25.83
N GLN A 233 -11.00 9.44 26.74
CA GLN A 233 -10.63 10.83 26.43
C GLN A 233 -9.22 10.88 25.85
N THR A 234 -9.10 11.11 24.55
CA THR A 234 -7.81 11.12 23.86
C THR A 234 -7.31 12.54 23.60
N THR A 235 -6.01 12.75 23.87
CA THR A 235 -5.29 13.98 23.51
C THR A 235 -4.09 13.64 22.62
N VAL A 236 -4.06 14.20 21.43
CA VAL A 236 -2.95 14.05 20.47
C VAL A 236 -1.97 15.22 20.67
N PHE A 237 -0.70 14.90 20.90
CA PHE A 237 0.40 15.85 20.98
C PHE A 237 1.13 15.88 19.64
N GLU A 238 1.09 17.02 18.96
CA GLU A 238 1.73 17.18 17.65
C GLU A 238 2.78 18.31 17.70
N MET A 239 4.00 18.04 17.22
CA MET A 239 5.08 19.01 17.22
C MET A 239 4.95 20.08 16.11
N LEU A 240 4.25 19.75 15.04
CA LEU A 240 4.02 20.62 13.88
C LEU A 240 2.70 21.41 14.02
N PRO A 241 2.53 22.50 13.26
CA PRO A 241 1.34 23.33 13.37
C PRO A 241 0.06 22.70 12.80
N GLU A 242 0.18 21.60 12.05
CA GLU A 242 -0.97 20.93 11.43
C GLU A 242 -0.87 19.42 11.55
N LEU A 243 -2.04 18.76 11.62
CA LEU A 243 -2.17 17.32 11.65
C LEU A 243 -1.95 16.66 10.29
N GLY A 244 -1.66 15.37 10.30
CA GLY A 244 -1.53 14.52 9.13
C GLY A 244 -0.14 13.91 8.95
N GLY A 245 0.89 14.40 9.67
CA GLY A 245 2.24 13.86 9.59
C GLY A 245 2.75 13.77 8.14
N MET A 246 3.30 12.61 7.75
CA MET A 246 3.83 12.42 6.38
C MET A 246 2.76 12.51 5.27
N LEU A 247 1.47 12.33 5.58
CA LEU A 247 0.39 12.55 4.60
C LEU A 247 0.32 14.02 4.17
N ARG A 248 0.56 14.94 5.09
CA ARG A 248 0.56 16.38 4.83
C ARG A 248 1.91 16.88 4.33
N TYR A 249 2.97 16.46 5.02
CA TYR A 249 4.30 17.04 4.84
C TYR A 249 5.23 16.25 3.92
N GLY A 250 4.87 15.02 3.57
CA GLY A 250 5.67 14.17 2.69
C GLY A 250 5.03 13.90 1.33
N ILE A 251 3.69 13.86 1.25
CA ILE A 251 2.97 13.58 0.02
C ILE A 251 2.57 14.89 -0.66
N PRO A 252 2.97 15.11 -1.94
CA PRO A 252 2.63 16.32 -2.67
C PRO A 252 1.13 16.52 -2.87
N ASN A 253 0.71 17.79 -2.99
CA ASN A 253 -0.69 18.16 -3.14
C ASN A 253 -1.35 17.55 -4.40
N TYR A 254 -0.59 17.39 -5.48
CA TYR A 254 -1.10 16.81 -6.72
C TYR A 254 -1.45 15.31 -6.61
N ARG A 255 -0.88 14.59 -5.62
CA ARG A 255 -1.26 13.18 -5.29
C ARG A 255 -2.31 13.10 -4.20
N LEU A 256 -2.18 13.92 -3.17
CA LEU A 256 -3.12 13.99 -2.05
C LEU A 256 -3.46 15.45 -1.76
N PRO A 257 -4.52 15.99 -2.35
CA PRO A 257 -5.00 17.34 -2.07
C PRO A 257 -5.24 17.54 -0.57
N LYS A 258 -4.76 18.66 -0.02
CA LYS A 258 -4.78 18.89 1.44
C LYS A 258 -6.18 19.11 2.00
N ASP A 259 -7.08 19.66 1.20
CA ASP A 259 -8.51 19.74 1.51
C ASP A 259 -9.13 18.33 1.68
N ARG A 260 -8.77 17.39 0.79
CA ARG A 260 -9.25 16.01 0.85
C ARG A 260 -8.67 15.23 2.05
N LEU A 261 -7.43 15.50 2.43
CA LEU A 261 -6.86 14.99 3.67
C LEU A 261 -7.61 15.54 4.89
N ASN A 262 -7.96 16.83 4.85
CA ASN A 262 -8.70 17.48 5.93
C ASN A 262 -10.12 16.89 6.12
N ASP A 263 -10.76 16.35 5.08
CA ASP A 263 -12.04 15.66 5.22
C ASP A 263 -11.96 14.48 6.21
N ASP A 264 -10.92 13.66 6.10
CA ASP A 264 -10.68 12.54 7.01
C ASP A 264 -10.28 13.03 8.42
N ILE A 265 -9.35 14.00 8.51
CA ILE A 265 -8.89 14.56 9.79
C ILE A 265 -10.06 15.20 10.56
N ASN A 266 -10.88 16.00 9.87
CA ASN A 266 -12.04 16.65 10.49
C ASN A 266 -13.05 15.62 11.04
N ALA A 267 -13.30 14.54 10.29
CA ALA A 267 -14.17 13.47 10.76
C ALA A 267 -13.62 12.76 12.01
N ILE A 268 -12.28 12.61 12.11
CA ILE A 268 -11.63 12.11 13.32
C ILE A 268 -11.82 13.08 14.48
N LEU A 269 -11.59 14.37 14.26
CA LEU A 269 -11.73 15.40 15.31
C LEU A 269 -13.19 15.57 15.77
N GLU A 270 -14.17 15.35 14.89
CA GLU A 270 -15.60 15.39 15.23
C GLU A 270 -16.00 14.30 16.26
N THR A 271 -15.18 13.26 16.49
CA THR A 271 -15.38 12.30 17.60
C THR A 271 -15.10 12.90 18.98
N GLY A 272 -14.44 14.06 19.07
CA GLY A 272 -14.08 14.71 20.31
C GLY A 272 -12.60 14.58 20.71
N VAL A 273 -11.74 14.06 19.83
CA VAL A 273 -10.28 14.01 20.02
C VAL A 273 -9.73 15.42 20.25
N LYS A 274 -8.98 15.60 21.34
CA LYS A 274 -8.27 16.86 21.64
C LYS A 274 -6.89 16.87 20.99
N VAL A 275 -6.39 18.06 20.65
CA VAL A 275 -5.08 18.24 20.03
C VAL A 275 -4.30 19.36 20.72
N GLU A 276 -3.05 19.07 21.04
CA GLU A 276 -2.04 20.02 21.54
C GLU A 276 -0.95 20.19 20.51
N PHE A 277 -0.93 21.33 19.83
CA PHE A 277 0.07 21.66 18.81
C PHE A 277 1.35 22.26 19.40
N GLY A 278 2.45 22.15 18.64
CA GLY A 278 3.75 22.70 19.00
C GLY A 278 4.38 22.02 20.21
N LYS A 279 3.98 20.78 20.50
CA LYS A 279 4.46 19.98 21.63
C LYS A 279 5.37 18.87 21.16
N ARG A 280 6.67 19.03 21.33
CA ARG A 280 7.65 18.00 21.04
C ARG A 280 7.96 17.19 22.30
N ILE A 281 7.48 15.96 22.34
CA ILE A 281 7.78 15.06 23.46
C ILE A 281 9.26 14.67 23.43
N GLY A 282 9.91 14.69 24.59
CA GLY A 282 11.35 14.60 24.75
C GLY A 282 12.06 15.94 24.87
N LYS A 283 11.41 17.06 24.47
CA LYS A 283 11.93 18.41 24.59
C LYS A 283 11.05 19.31 25.46
N ASP A 284 9.78 19.47 25.08
CA ASP A 284 8.83 20.36 25.76
C ASP A 284 8.11 19.65 26.91
N MET A 285 7.93 18.34 26.78
CA MET A 285 7.31 17.44 27.77
C MET A 285 8.06 16.11 27.75
N THR A 286 8.08 15.40 28.89
CA THR A 286 8.69 14.08 29.00
C THR A 286 7.63 12.97 28.95
N ILE A 287 8.05 11.75 28.59
CA ILE A 287 7.17 10.56 28.71
C ILE A 287 6.72 10.37 30.17
N GLN A 288 7.61 10.65 31.13
CA GLN A 288 7.30 10.52 32.54
C GLN A 288 6.17 11.48 32.96
N SER A 289 6.21 12.75 32.51
CA SER A 289 5.13 13.72 32.83
C SER A 289 3.78 13.31 32.20
N LEU A 290 3.81 12.70 31.01
CA LEU A 290 2.59 12.17 30.40
C LEU A 290 2.03 10.97 31.17
N ARG A 291 2.88 10.07 31.68
CA ARG A 291 2.47 8.93 32.51
C ARG A 291 1.88 9.33 33.86
N GLU A 292 2.25 10.48 34.40
CA GLU A 292 1.69 11.02 35.64
C GLU A 292 0.30 11.64 35.42
N GLU A 293 0.04 12.12 34.20
CA GLU A 293 -1.21 12.79 33.86
C GLU A 293 -2.23 11.90 33.16
N TYR A 294 -1.78 10.90 32.39
CA TYR A 294 -2.62 10.04 31.56
C TYR A 294 -2.59 8.58 32.01
N ASP A 295 -3.71 7.86 31.84
CA ASP A 295 -3.80 6.42 32.19
C ASP A 295 -3.02 5.53 31.21
N ALA A 296 -2.81 5.99 29.99
CA ALA A 296 -1.94 5.34 28.99
C ALA A 296 -1.31 6.38 28.05
N VAL A 297 -0.12 6.03 27.52
CA VAL A 297 0.63 6.85 26.57
C VAL A 297 0.94 6.01 25.33
N LEU A 298 0.59 6.50 24.15
CA LEU A 298 0.87 5.84 22.88
C LEU A 298 1.87 6.66 22.05
N ILE A 299 2.99 6.03 21.65
CA ILE A 299 4.05 6.63 20.84
C ILE A 299 3.82 6.26 19.37
N THR A 300 3.57 7.27 18.51
CA THR A 300 3.31 7.13 17.07
C THR A 300 4.04 8.20 16.26
N ILE A 301 5.30 8.45 16.59
CA ILE A 301 6.14 9.51 16.01
C ILE A 301 6.53 9.28 14.54
N GLY A 302 6.25 8.10 13.99
CA GLY A 302 6.55 7.75 12.62
C GLY A 302 8.05 7.63 12.31
N ALA A 303 8.41 7.82 11.03
CA ALA A 303 9.78 7.90 10.53
C ALA A 303 9.88 9.16 9.65
N SER A 304 10.44 10.23 10.18
CA SER A 304 10.38 11.57 9.60
C SER A 304 11.74 12.21 9.32
N THR A 305 12.83 11.46 9.51
CA THR A 305 14.19 11.86 9.17
C THR A 305 14.71 11.05 7.97
N ASP A 306 15.82 11.45 7.39
CA ASP A 306 16.37 10.86 6.17
C ASP A 306 17.60 9.99 6.47
N LYS A 307 17.77 8.97 5.63
CA LYS A 307 19.01 8.20 5.57
C LYS A 307 20.05 8.90 4.75
N LYS A 308 21.31 8.81 5.20
CA LYS A 308 22.46 9.38 4.53
C LYS A 308 23.06 8.43 3.51
N LEU A 309 23.68 8.98 2.45
CA LEU A 309 24.39 8.19 1.43
C LEU A 309 25.70 7.61 1.97
N GLY A 310 26.37 8.34 2.84
CA GLY A 310 27.69 7.98 3.36
C GLY A 310 28.82 8.13 2.35
N ILE A 311 28.70 9.06 1.40
CA ILE A 311 29.70 9.32 0.36
C ILE A 311 30.33 10.72 0.50
N GLU A 312 31.48 10.91 -0.13
CA GLU A 312 32.19 12.20 -0.17
C GLU A 312 31.30 13.28 -0.82
N GLY A 313 31.26 14.47 -0.22
CA GLY A 313 30.48 15.61 -0.67
C GLY A 313 29.01 15.61 -0.23
N GLU A 314 28.54 14.65 0.55
CA GLU A 314 27.14 14.54 0.99
C GLU A 314 26.61 15.77 1.75
N HIS A 315 27.49 16.54 2.38
CA HIS A 315 27.12 17.73 3.16
C HIS A 315 27.29 19.06 2.39
N SER A 316 27.53 18.98 1.08
CA SER A 316 27.73 20.15 0.22
C SER A 316 26.43 20.91 0.00
N GLU A 317 26.55 22.21 -0.28
CA GLU A 317 25.41 23.05 -0.64
C GLU A 317 24.79 22.59 -1.97
N GLY A 318 23.47 22.41 -2.00
CA GLY A 318 22.73 21.81 -3.12
C GLY A 318 22.42 20.33 -2.94
N VAL A 319 22.91 19.67 -1.87
CA VAL A 319 22.46 18.32 -1.48
C VAL A 319 21.29 18.43 -0.51
N LEU A 320 20.14 17.92 -0.90
CA LEU A 320 18.89 17.98 -0.15
C LEU A 320 18.43 16.58 0.26
N SER A 321 17.85 16.48 1.46
CA SER A 321 17.05 15.33 1.85
C SER A 321 15.70 15.39 1.13
N ALA A 322 15.24 14.28 0.55
CA ALA A 322 13.91 14.21 -0.05
C ALA A 322 12.80 14.45 0.97
N VAL A 323 12.96 13.96 2.21
CA VAL A 323 12.00 14.17 3.30
C VAL A 323 11.90 15.66 3.66
N GLN A 324 13.04 16.34 3.78
CA GLN A 324 13.05 17.78 4.09
C GLN A 324 12.54 18.61 2.91
N PHE A 325 12.98 18.30 1.68
CA PHE A 325 12.51 18.95 0.46
C PHE A 325 10.98 18.90 0.32
N LEU A 326 10.40 17.71 0.42
CA LEU A 326 8.94 17.55 0.33
C LEU A 326 8.20 18.21 1.49
N ARG A 327 8.79 18.20 2.69
CA ARG A 327 8.25 18.89 3.87
C ARG A 327 8.21 20.40 3.69
N ASP A 328 9.25 20.99 3.14
CA ASP A 328 9.32 22.44 2.90
C ASP A 328 8.29 22.84 1.83
N VAL A 329 8.17 22.08 0.75
CA VAL A 329 7.11 22.26 -0.25
C VAL A 329 5.72 22.09 0.38
N GLY A 330 5.53 21.09 1.24
CA GLY A 330 4.28 20.88 1.99
C GLY A 330 3.92 22.03 2.93
N LYS A 331 4.91 22.84 3.35
CA LYS A 331 4.75 24.10 4.13
C LYS A 331 4.64 25.35 3.27
N ASN A 332 4.55 25.21 1.94
CA ASN A 332 4.63 26.31 0.97
C ASN A 332 5.96 27.09 1.00
N GLN A 333 7.05 26.42 1.42
CA GLN A 333 8.42 26.94 1.41
C GLN A 333 9.15 26.35 0.20
N ASN A 334 8.75 26.76 -0.99
CA ASN A 334 9.24 26.19 -2.24
C ASN A 334 10.66 26.68 -2.56
N PRO A 335 11.66 25.81 -2.73
CA PRO A 335 12.95 26.20 -3.27
C PRO A 335 12.80 26.61 -4.74
N ASP A 336 13.58 27.57 -5.18
CA ASP A 336 13.64 27.94 -6.60
C ASP A 336 14.57 26.99 -7.34
N LEU A 337 14.00 26.14 -8.17
CA LEU A 337 14.72 25.20 -9.03
C LEU A 337 14.70 25.61 -10.50
N THR A 338 14.25 26.84 -10.80
CA THR A 338 14.11 27.34 -12.17
C THR A 338 15.42 27.25 -12.95
N GLY A 339 15.37 26.52 -14.07
CA GLY A 339 16.51 26.34 -14.97
C GLY A 339 17.59 25.36 -14.50
N GLN A 340 17.49 24.82 -13.29
CA GLN A 340 18.47 23.87 -12.74
C GLN A 340 18.31 22.45 -13.33
N GLU A 341 19.40 21.70 -13.35
CA GLU A 341 19.41 20.27 -13.52
C GLU A 341 19.38 19.61 -12.14
N VAL A 342 18.40 18.73 -11.91
CA VAL A 342 18.16 18.06 -10.63
C VAL A 342 18.35 16.56 -10.78
N ALA A 343 19.14 15.94 -9.91
CA ALA A 343 19.26 14.49 -9.81
C ALA A 343 18.65 14.00 -8.49
N VAL A 344 17.88 12.91 -8.55
CA VAL A 344 17.27 12.29 -7.37
C VAL A 344 17.79 10.87 -7.22
N ILE A 345 18.36 10.55 -6.07
CA ILE A 345 18.92 9.24 -5.76
C ILE A 345 17.87 8.39 -5.06
N GLY A 346 17.39 7.35 -5.74
CA GLY A 346 16.44 6.41 -5.15
C GLY A 346 15.45 5.83 -6.17
N GLY A 347 14.64 4.86 -5.75
CA GLY A 347 13.67 4.17 -6.62
C GLY A 347 12.38 3.80 -5.87
N GLY A 348 12.03 4.51 -4.81
CA GLY A 348 10.76 4.37 -4.09
C GLY A 348 9.75 5.48 -4.44
N ASN A 349 8.54 5.39 -3.89
CA ASN A 349 7.49 6.40 -4.09
C ASN A 349 7.95 7.82 -3.71
N VAL A 350 8.76 7.96 -2.66
CA VAL A 350 9.34 9.27 -2.26
C VAL A 350 10.23 9.86 -3.35
N SER A 351 10.97 9.00 -4.10
CA SER A 351 11.78 9.46 -5.24
C SER A 351 10.89 9.99 -6.37
N MET A 352 9.77 9.29 -6.66
CA MET A 352 8.80 9.73 -7.67
C MET A 352 8.16 11.06 -7.28
N ASP A 353 7.79 11.21 -6.01
CA ASP A 353 7.27 12.46 -5.48
C ASP A 353 8.29 13.61 -5.58
N ALA A 354 9.56 13.35 -5.27
CA ALA A 354 10.62 14.35 -5.32
C ALA A 354 10.90 14.82 -6.77
N VAL A 355 11.04 13.91 -7.74
CA VAL A 355 11.32 14.30 -9.14
C VAL A 355 10.14 15.04 -9.77
N ARG A 356 8.91 14.59 -9.56
CA ARG A 356 7.71 15.22 -10.09
C ARG A 356 7.49 16.61 -9.45
N THR A 357 7.84 16.76 -8.17
CA THR A 357 7.81 18.04 -7.46
C THR A 357 8.89 18.97 -7.98
N ALA A 358 10.14 18.51 -8.13
CA ALA A 358 11.22 19.33 -8.68
C ALA A 358 10.91 19.85 -10.08
N LYS A 359 10.28 19.01 -10.92
CA LYS A 359 9.84 19.42 -12.26
C LYS A 359 8.82 20.56 -12.21
N ARG A 360 7.83 20.49 -11.31
CA ARG A 360 6.81 21.53 -11.07
C ARG A 360 7.40 22.83 -10.51
N LEU A 361 8.54 22.75 -9.82
CA LEU A 361 9.29 23.92 -9.32
C LEU A 361 10.23 24.54 -10.37
N GLY A 362 10.08 24.18 -11.65
CA GLY A 362 10.77 24.81 -12.76
C GLY A 362 12.12 24.22 -13.13
N ALA A 363 12.49 23.06 -12.60
CA ALA A 363 13.72 22.39 -12.99
C ALA A 363 13.74 22.10 -14.50
N LYS A 364 14.82 22.51 -15.19
CA LYS A 364 15.00 22.33 -16.63
C LYS A 364 15.10 20.85 -17.00
N LYS A 365 15.89 20.12 -16.22
CA LYS A 365 16.10 18.68 -16.40
C LYS A 365 16.01 18.00 -15.05
N VAL A 366 15.29 16.87 -14.98
CA VAL A 366 15.18 16.07 -13.76
C VAL A 366 15.46 14.62 -14.11
N SER A 367 16.33 13.98 -13.33
CA SER A 367 16.69 12.58 -13.51
C SER A 367 16.62 11.78 -12.21
N ILE A 368 16.20 10.52 -12.31
CA ILE A 368 16.31 9.52 -11.24
C ILE A 368 17.59 8.74 -11.46
N VAL A 369 18.38 8.58 -10.41
CA VAL A 369 19.58 7.73 -10.39
C VAL A 369 19.32 6.54 -9.47
N TYR A 370 19.29 5.34 -10.03
CA TYR A 370 18.97 4.14 -9.29
C TYR A 370 19.97 3.01 -9.53
N ARG A 371 20.42 2.38 -8.45
CA ARG A 371 21.49 1.37 -8.52
C ARG A 371 21.08 0.01 -9.06
N ARG A 372 19.77 -0.26 -9.24
CA ARG A 372 19.23 -1.52 -9.77
C ARG A 372 18.42 -1.27 -11.04
N ARG A 373 17.68 -2.30 -11.53
CA ARG A 373 16.77 -2.18 -12.68
C ARG A 373 15.50 -1.42 -12.30
N VAL A 374 14.76 -0.97 -13.30
CA VAL A 374 13.40 -0.41 -13.09
C VAL A 374 12.50 -1.40 -12.39
N ALA A 375 12.53 -2.68 -12.79
CA ALA A 375 11.74 -3.75 -12.16
C ALA A 375 12.08 -4.00 -10.67
N ASP A 376 13.24 -3.53 -10.18
CA ASP A 376 13.61 -3.63 -8.77
C ASP A 376 13.24 -2.37 -7.96
N MET A 377 12.62 -1.38 -8.58
CA MET A 377 12.10 -0.20 -7.89
C MET A 377 10.94 -0.58 -6.98
N THR A 378 10.88 0.05 -5.82
CA THR A 378 9.77 -0.15 -4.88
C THR A 378 8.64 0.86 -5.07
N ALA A 379 8.80 1.80 -5.99
CA ALA A 379 7.73 2.67 -6.44
C ALA A 379 6.66 1.89 -7.20
N LEU A 380 5.42 2.30 -7.11
CA LEU A 380 4.34 1.73 -7.92
C LEU A 380 4.62 1.94 -9.41
N PRO A 381 4.36 0.95 -10.27
CA PRO A 381 4.56 1.09 -11.72
C PRO A 381 3.90 2.35 -12.32
N ALA A 382 2.66 2.63 -11.93
CA ALA A 382 1.95 3.83 -12.36
C ALA A 382 2.65 5.16 -11.97
N GLU A 383 3.33 5.21 -10.82
CA GLU A 383 4.09 6.40 -10.41
C GLU A 383 5.38 6.57 -11.23
N ILE A 384 6.01 5.46 -11.62
CA ILE A 384 7.18 5.49 -12.51
C ILE A 384 6.76 5.95 -13.90
N GLU A 385 5.68 5.39 -14.46
CA GLU A 385 5.10 5.76 -15.74
C GLU A 385 4.67 7.22 -15.77
N GLY A 386 4.02 7.67 -14.69
CA GLY A 386 3.61 9.06 -14.51
C GLY A 386 4.80 10.03 -14.50
N ALA A 387 5.90 9.66 -13.84
CA ALA A 387 7.13 10.45 -13.83
C ALA A 387 7.77 10.51 -15.22
N VAL A 388 7.89 9.38 -15.92
CA VAL A 388 8.43 9.32 -17.29
C VAL A 388 7.59 10.13 -18.27
N ALA A 389 6.25 10.06 -18.18
CA ALA A 389 5.33 10.86 -18.98
C ALA A 389 5.50 12.37 -18.77
N GLU A 390 5.88 12.80 -17.56
CA GLU A 390 6.21 14.19 -17.21
C GLU A 390 7.63 14.60 -17.63
N GLY A 391 8.36 13.74 -18.37
CA GLY A 391 9.68 14.04 -18.95
C GLY A 391 10.85 13.84 -17.98
N ILE A 392 10.69 13.01 -16.95
CA ILE A 392 11.77 12.64 -16.04
C ILE A 392 12.60 11.51 -16.67
N GLU A 393 13.92 11.64 -16.67
CA GLU A 393 14.85 10.61 -17.13
C GLU A 393 15.09 9.57 -16.02
N VAL A 394 15.08 8.28 -16.37
CA VAL A 394 15.37 7.20 -15.42
C VAL A 394 16.70 6.53 -15.78
N GLN A 395 17.71 6.75 -14.94
CA GLN A 395 19.04 6.18 -15.08
C GLN A 395 19.22 5.03 -14.09
N THR A 396 19.20 3.81 -14.60
CA THR A 396 19.31 2.58 -13.81
C THR A 396 20.69 1.96 -13.85
N LEU A 397 20.98 1.03 -12.92
CA LEU A 397 22.26 0.38 -12.77
C LEU A 397 23.42 1.37 -12.55
N MET A 398 23.13 2.47 -11.82
CA MET A 398 24.05 3.54 -11.48
C MET A 398 24.09 3.73 -9.96
N ALA A 399 25.18 3.33 -9.31
CA ALA A 399 25.35 3.50 -7.87
C ALA A 399 26.12 4.79 -7.56
N PRO A 400 25.64 5.66 -6.68
CA PRO A 400 26.37 6.86 -6.25
C PRO A 400 27.74 6.52 -5.68
N SER A 401 28.79 7.26 -6.07
CA SER A 401 30.15 7.07 -5.54
C SER A 401 30.70 8.30 -4.83
N ARG A 402 30.62 9.49 -5.41
CA ARG A 402 31.02 10.76 -4.80
C ARG A 402 30.30 11.94 -5.43
N ILE A 403 30.20 13.04 -4.72
CA ILE A 403 29.60 14.29 -5.18
C ILE A 403 30.73 15.24 -5.54
N GLU A 404 30.64 15.84 -6.73
CA GLU A 404 31.56 16.87 -7.20
C GLU A 404 31.01 18.26 -6.85
N THR A 405 31.88 19.12 -6.31
CA THR A 405 31.54 20.52 -5.96
C THR A 405 32.38 21.53 -6.73
N ASP A 406 31.90 22.73 -6.77
CA ASP A 406 32.68 23.90 -7.23
C ASP A 406 33.60 24.43 -6.10
N GLU A 407 34.34 25.49 -6.41
CA GLU A 407 35.27 26.17 -5.49
C GLU A 407 34.57 26.79 -4.27
N ASN A 408 33.26 27.01 -4.35
CA ASN A 408 32.43 27.56 -3.27
C ASN A 408 31.72 26.47 -2.44
N GLY A 409 31.89 25.18 -2.79
CA GLY A 409 31.27 24.07 -2.11
C GLY A 409 29.84 23.73 -2.60
N HIS A 410 29.38 24.31 -3.72
CA HIS A 410 28.10 24.00 -4.33
C HIS A 410 28.20 22.75 -5.23
N VAL A 411 27.14 21.97 -5.29
CA VAL A 411 27.07 20.77 -6.14
C VAL A 411 27.18 21.14 -7.62
N LYS A 412 28.08 20.46 -8.33
CA LYS A 412 28.20 20.47 -9.80
C LYS A 412 27.65 19.22 -10.45
N GLY A 413 27.60 18.13 -9.70
CA GLY A 413 27.12 16.85 -10.17
C GLY A 413 27.52 15.70 -9.26
N ILE A 414 27.19 14.51 -9.69
CA ILE A 414 27.48 13.27 -8.98
C ILE A 414 28.20 12.28 -9.88
N TYR A 415 29.22 11.63 -9.37
CA TYR A 415 29.81 10.44 -9.99
C TYR A 415 29.04 9.20 -9.57
N VAL A 416 28.80 8.34 -10.54
CA VAL A 416 28.07 7.08 -10.35
C VAL A 416 28.85 5.94 -10.95
N THR A 417 28.96 4.83 -10.23
CA THR A 417 29.62 3.61 -10.68
C THR A 417 28.62 2.72 -11.41
N PRO A 418 28.85 2.39 -12.71
CA PRO A 418 28.00 1.47 -13.45
C PRO A 418 27.93 0.10 -12.80
N GLN A 419 26.73 -0.44 -12.69
CA GLN A 419 26.45 -1.72 -12.02
C GLN A 419 26.05 -2.80 -13.01
N MET A 420 26.29 -4.07 -12.63
CA MET A 420 25.74 -5.25 -13.30
C MET A 420 24.98 -6.12 -12.31
N ILE A 421 24.02 -6.89 -12.79
CA ILE A 421 23.29 -7.86 -11.98
C ILE A 421 24.23 -9.02 -11.65
N SER A 422 24.30 -9.38 -10.37
CA SER A 422 25.12 -10.50 -9.88
C SER A 422 24.29 -11.73 -9.54
N LYS A 423 23.17 -11.54 -8.84
CA LYS A 423 22.22 -12.59 -8.43
C LYS A 423 20.82 -12.00 -8.32
N ILE A 424 19.82 -12.82 -8.57
CA ILE A 424 18.42 -12.50 -8.21
C ILE A 424 18.06 -13.40 -7.02
N LYS A 425 17.62 -12.80 -5.93
CA LYS A 425 17.13 -13.50 -4.74
C LYS A 425 15.80 -12.90 -4.34
N ASP A 426 14.79 -13.73 -4.16
CA ASP A 426 13.42 -13.32 -3.82
C ASP A 426 12.90 -12.22 -4.78
N GLY A 427 13.05 -12.44 -6.10
CA GLY A 427 12.67 -11.52 -7.16
C GLY A 427 13.48 -10.22 -7.26
N ARG A 428 14.44 -9.98 -6.36
CA ARG A 428 15.20 -8.72 -6.27
C ARG A 428 16.66 -8.92 -6.71
N ALA A 429 17.12 -8.08 -7.64
CA ALA A 429 18.49 -8.14 -8.13
C ALA A 429 19.50 -7.61 -7.09
N SER A 430 20.53 -8.41 -6.83
CA SER A 430 21.78 -7.95 -6.23
C SER A 430 22.68 -7.41 -7.33
N VAL A 431 23.35 -6.30 -7.09
CA VAL A 431 24.21 -5.65 -8.08
C VAL A 431 25.66 -5.58 -7.60
N ARG A 432 26.59 -5.49 -8.57
CA ARG A 432 28.01 -5.27 -8.32
C ARG A 432 28.58 -4.33 -9.39
N PRO A 433 29.67 -3.60 -9.10
CA PRO A 433 30.35 -2.77 -10.10
C PRO A 433 30.74 -3.57 -11.35
N THR A 434 30.60 -2.94 -12.52
CA THR A 434 31.02 -3.52 -13.81
C THR A 434 32.53 -3.53 -14.00
N GLY A 435 33.26 -2.65 -13.29
CA GLY A 435 34.68 -2.31 -13.52
C GLY A 435 34.87 -1.20 -14.56
N ALA A 436 33.79 -0.69 -15.16
CA ALA A 436 33.87 0.49 -16.02
C ALA A 436 34.16 1.76 -15.18
N PRO A 437 34.74 2.82 -15.77
CA PRO A 437 34.95 4.10 -15.11
C PRO A 437 33.62 4.69 -14.61
N ASP A 438 33.71 5.46 -13.53
CA ASP A 438 32.58 6.23 -13.02
C ASP A 438 32.08 7.24 -14.07
N VAL A 439 30.77 7.39 -14.14
CA VAL A 439 30.08 8.32 -15.04
C VAL A 439 29.71 9.57 -14.26
N PHE A 440 29.99 10.74 -14.83
CA PHE A 440 29.58 12.03 -14.24
C PHE A 440 28.19 12.42 -14.73
N ILE A 441 27.29 12.71 -13.81
CA ILE A 441 25.95 13.23 -14.05
C ILE A 441 25.91 14.67 -13.53
N PRO A 442 25.84 15.69 -14.41
CA PRO A 442 25.76 17.07 -13.98
C PRO A 442 24.44 17.37 -13.30
N CYS A 443 24.47 18.11 -12.19
CA CYS A 443 23.29 18.66 -11.52
C CYS A 443 23.71 19.78 -10.56
N GLN A 444 22.86 20.77 -10.37
CA GLN A 444 23.04 21.84 -9.38
C GLN A 444 22.34 21.50 -8.06
N THR A 445 21.34 20.62 -8.12
CA THR A 445 20.63 20.11 -6.93
C THR A 445 20.59 18.59 -6.96
N LEU A 446 21.00 17.99 -5.84
CA LEU A 446 20.97 16.55 -5.63
C LEU A 446 20.00 16.22 -4.50
N ILE A 447 18.94 15.45 -4.76
CA ILE A 447 17.96 15.06 -3.75
C ILE A 447 18.15 13.60 -3.37
N VAL A 448 18.37 13.34 -2.09
CA VAL A 448 18.63 11.99 -1.55
C VAL A 448 17.32 11.37 -1.06
N ALA A 449 16.88 10.27 -1.69
CA ALA A 449 15.61 9.58 -1.43
C ALA A 449 15.80 8.06 -1.20
N ILE A 450 16.75 7.67 -0.35
CA ILE A 450 17.14 6.27 -0.11
C ILE A 450 16.51 5.61 1.10
N GLY A 451 15.56 6.28 1.73
CA GLY A 451 14.79 5.79 2.86
C GLY A 451 14.66 6.82 3.99
N GLN A 452 13.93 6.42 5.01
CA GLN A 452 13.60 7.24 6.18
C GLN A 452 14.12 6.59 7.45
N ASP A 453 14.38 7.41 8.47
CA ASP A 453 14.79 6.99 9.80
C ASP A 453 13.88 7.57 10.89
N ILE A 454 13.98 7.04 12.09
CA ILE A 454 13.15 7.36 13.25
C ILE A 454 13.99 8.19 14.22
N GLU A 455 13.45 9.28 14.73
CA GLU A 455 14.07 10.09 15.77
C GLU A 455 13.67 9.56 17.16
N TYR A 456 14.36 8.53 17.62
CA TYR A 456 14.00 7.76 18.82
C TYR A 456 14.83 8.13 20.08
N GLN A 457 15.90 8.90 19.97
CA GLN A 457 16.90 9.10 21.03
C GLN A 457 16.29 9.54 22.36
N HIS A 458 15.37 10.49 22.34
CA HIS A 458 14.69 10.99 23.53
C HIS A 458 13.80 9.93 24.24
N PHE A 459 13.29 8.98 23.45
CA PHE A 459 12.50 7.88 23.98
C PHE A 459 13.39 6.80 24.60
N GLU A 460 14.54 6.52 23.99
CA GLU A 460 15.55 5.61 24.51
C GLU A 460 16.11 6.11 25.84
N GLU A 461 16.42 7.42 25.93
CA GLU A 461 16.84 8.07 27.18
C GLU A 461 15.78 8.00 28.29
N ALA A 462 14.50 7.96 27.92
CA ALA A 462 13.37 7.76 28.83
C ALA A 462 13.10 6.29 29.16
N GLY A 463 13.96 5.36 28.71
CA GLY A 463 13.88 3.93 29.01
C GLY A 463 13.02 3.11 28.03
N VAL A 464 12.53 3.70 26.93
CA VAL A 464 11.81 2.97 25.88
C VAL A 464 12.80 2.07 25.12
N PRO A 465 12.57 0.75 25.02
CA PRO A 465 13.47 -0.15 24.32
C PRO A 465 13.62 0.19 22.83
N VAL A 466 14.86 0.23 22.36
CA VAL A 466 15.20 0.49 20.95
C VAL A 466 16.11 -0.61 20.43
N GLN A 467 15.85 -1.09 19.21
CA GLN A 467 16.71 -2.05 18.52
C GLN A 467 16.82 -1.71 17.05
N ARG A 468 18.04 -1.64 16.53
CA ARG A 468 18.34 -1.36 15.12
C ARG A 468 17.65 -0.08 14.61
N GLY A 469 17.59 0.96 15.43
CA GLY A 469 16.99 2.24 15.08
C GLY A 469 15.46 2.27 15.08
N LYS A 470 14.80 1.31 15.70
CA LYS A 470 13.35 1.23 15.86
C LYS A 470 12.95 1.03 17.30
N ILE A 471 11.80 1.52 17.69
CA ILE A 471 11.21 1.20 18.99
C ILE A 471 10.82 -0.27 19.00
N LEU A 472 11.36 -1.01 19.95
CA LEU A 472 11.10 -2.44 20.12
C LEU A 472 9.90 -2.64 21.05
N THR A 473 8.77 -3.08 20.51
CA THR A 473 7.57 -3.38 21.27
C THR A 473 7.42 -4.89 21.50
N GLU A 474 6.75 -5.25 22.59
CA GLU A 474 6.23 -6.59 22.80
C GLU A 474 5.07 -6.91 21.82
N LYS A 475 4.57 -8.15 21.87
CA LYS A 475 3.57 -8.67 20.93
C LYS A 475 2.33 -7.78 20.77
N TYR A 476 1.96 -7.02 21.81
CA TYR A 476 0.74 -6.20 21.86
C TYR A 476 1.00 -4.69 21.79
N GLY A 477 2.21 -4.28 21.38
CA GLY A 477 2.58 -2.87 21.26
C GLY A 477 2.99 -2.20 22.57
N GLY A 478 2.89 -2.88 23.71
CA GLY A 478 3.30 -2.39 25.03
C GLY A 478 4.76 -2.66 25.34
N PHE A 479 5.18 -2.32 26.57
CA PHE A 479 6.51 -2.54 27.11
C PHE A 479 6.43 -3.10 28.52
N ASP A 480 7.04 -4.25 28.79
CA ASP A 480 7.05 -4.88 30.12
C ASP A 480 7.75 -4.02 31.18
N ASN A 481 8.82 -3.31 30.79
CA ASN A 481 9.58 -2.44 31.68
C ASN A 481 8.94 -1.09 31.97
N ILE A 482 7.94 -0.66 31.16
CA ILE A 482 7.24 0.63 31.32
C ILE A 482 5.74 0.42 31.12
N PRO A 483 5.02 -0.15 32.11
CA PRO A 483 3.58 -0.39 32.01
C PRO A 483 2.80 0.90 31.70
N GLY A 484 1.77 0.79 30.83
CA GLY A 484 0.94 1.89 30.40
C GLY A 484 1.53 2.71 29.24
N VAL A 485 2.72 2.37 28.75
CA VAL A 485 3.29 2.97 27.55
C VAL A 485 3.19 1.96 26.38
N PHE A 486 2.82 2.45 25.20
CA PHE A 486 2.65 1.67 23.99
C PHE A 486 3.32 2.36 22.81
N ALA A 487 3.62 1.64 21.75
CA ALA A 487 4.07 2.23 20.49
C ALA A 487 3.51 1.48 19.28
N GLY A 488 3.33 2.19 18.17
CA GLY A 488 2.81 1.61 16.94
C GLY A 488 3.10 2.45 15.70
N GLY A 489 2.81 1.86 14.53
CA GLY A 489 3.11 2.49 13.24
C GLY A 489 4.60 2.44 12.89
N ASP A 490 5.04 3.37 12.04
CA ASP A 490 6.38 3.33 11.43
C ASP A 490 7.53 3.43 12.44
N CYS A 491 7.31 4.00 13.63
CA CYS A 491 8.37 4.05 14.66
C CYS A 491 8.69 2.67 15.26
N ALA A 492 7.76 1.72 15.20
CA ALA A 492 7.94 0.36 15.66
C ALA A 492 8.24 -0.61 14.50
N SER A 493 7.45 -0.59 13.43
CA SER A 493 7.60 -1.50 12.29
C SER A 493 8.68 -1.06 11.27
N GLY A 494 9.01 0.22 11.24
CA GLY A 494 9.78 0.90 10.21
C GLY A 494 8.88 1.52 9.13
N PRO A 495 9.43 2.44 8.29
CA PRO A 495 8.67 3.14 7.26
C PRO A 495 7.93 2.17 6.33
N ALA A 496 6.62 2.39 6.18
CA ALA A 496 5.74 1.53 5.39
C ALA A 496 4.59 2.35 4.76
N SER A 497 3.50 1.68 4.37
CA SER A 497 2.34 2.34 3.79
C SER A 497 1.36 2.87 4.85
N VAL A 498 0.53 3.85 4.46
CA VAL A 498 -0.51 4.43 5.33
C VAL A 498 -1.45 3.37 5.90
N ILE A 499 -1.86 2.40 5.09
CA ILE A 499 -2.80 1.36 5.53
C ILE A 499 -2.18 0.44 6.59
N LYS A 500 -0.86 0.22 6.59
CA LYS A 500 -0.16 -0.50 7.64
C LYS A 500 -0.09 0.30 8.94
N ALA A 501 0.12 1.61 8.86
CA ALA A 501 0.08 2.48 10.04
C ALA A 501 -1.32 2.51 10.69
N ILE A 502 -2.39 2.54 9.87
CA ILE A 502 -3.77 2.44 10.33
C ILE A 502 -4.04 1.08 11.02
N ALA A 503 -3.60 -0.01 10.39
CA ALA A 503 -3.75 -1.36 10.95
C ALA A 503 -3.04 -1.52 12.30
N ALA A 504 -1.79 -1.05 12.40
CA ALA A 504 -1.06 -1.07 13.66
C ALA A 504 -1.75 -0.24 14.74
N ALA A 505 -2.28 0.93 14.38
CA ALA A 505 -3.02 1.81 15.28
C ALA A 505 -4.31 1.15 15.81
N LYS A 506 -5.05 0.45 14.93
CA LYS A 506 -6.25 -0.31 15.29
C LYS A 506 -5.93 -1.37 16.35
N VAL A 507 -4.89 -2.17 16.13
CA VAL A 507 -4.45 -3.22 17.07
C VAL A 507 -4.01 -2.62 18.41
N VAL A 508 -3.18 -1.58 18.39
CA VAL A 508 -2.68 -0.96 19.62
C VAL A 508 -3.83 -0.28 20.40
N ALA A 509 -4.81 0.33 19.71
CA ALA A 509 -5.98 0.90 20.37
C ALA A 509 -6.78 -0.16 21.14
N ALA A 510 -7.04 -1.33 20.53
CA ALA A 510 -7.70 -2.45 21.21
C ALA A 510 -6.89 -2.94 22.41
N ASN A 511 -5.56 -3.06 22.28
CA ASN A 511 -4.69 -3.49 23.38
C ASN A 511 -4.63 -2.46 24.54
N ILE A 512 -4.73 -1.16 24.24
CA ILE A 512 -4.85 -0.12 25.27
C ILE A 512 -6.20 -0.22 25.99
N ASP A 513 -7.29 -0.46 25.26
CA ASP A 513 -8.63 -0.66 25.84
C ASP A 513 -8.63 -1.85 26.82
N GLU A 514 -8.05 -2.99 26.42
CA GLU A 514 -7.89 -4.17 27.30
C GLU A 514 -6.98 -3.89 28.50
N TYR A 515 -5.86 -3.19 28.31
CA TYR A 515 -4.98 -2.79 29.40
C TYR A 515 -5.70 -1.95 30.46
N LEU A 516 -6.62 -1.10 30.03
CA LEU A 516 -7.44 -0.24 30.90
C LEU A 516 -8.61 -0.99 31.56
N GLY A 517 -8.78 -2.28 31.26
CA GLY A 517 -9.79 -3.15 31.84
C GLY A 517 -11.14 -3.14 31.11
N TYR A 518 -11.15 -2.74 29.83
CA TYR A 518 -12.33 -2.73 28.97
C TYR A 518 -12.16 -3.73 27.81
N HIS A 519 -13.24 -3.97 27.11
CA HIS A 519 -13.24 -4.78 25.88
C HIS A 519 -14.35 -4.26 24.97
N HIS A 520 -14.13 -3.09 24.36
CA HIS A 520 -15.10 -2.51 23.46
C HIS A 520 -15.04 -3.16 22.09
N ILE A 521 -16.21 -3.40 21.52
CA ILE A 521 -16.36 -3.92 20.16
C ILE A 521 -16.86 -2.79 19.26
N ILE A 522 -16.15 -2.53 18.17
CA ILE A 522 -16.57 -1.56 17.16
C ILE A 522 -17.35 -2.28 16.06
N SER A 523 -18.57 -1.84 15.81
CA SER A 523 -19.48 -2.39 14.81
C SER A 523 -19.94 -1.33 13.82
N CYS A 524 -20.58 -1.75 12.75
CA CYS A 524 -21.22 -0.89 11.76
C CYS A 524 -22.56 -1.49 11.38
N ASP A 525 -23.64 -0.73 11.54
CA ASP A 525 -25.03 -1.18 11.33
C ASP A 525 -25.49 -1.03 9.87
N VAL A 526 -24.57 -0.79 8.94
CA VAL A 526 -24.90 -0.65 7.52
C VAL A 526 -25.34 -1.99 6.95
N GLU A 527 -26.56 -2.03 6.42
CA GLU A 527 -27.06 -3.17 5.67
C GLU A 527 -26.35 -3.26 4.30
N ILE A 528 -25.70 -4.39 4.06
CA ILE A 528 -24.95 -4.63 2.84
C ILE A 528 -25.86 -5.38 1.86
N PRO A 529 -25.91 -4.93 0.59
CA PRO A 529 -26.70 -5.58 -0.44
C PRO A 529 -26.34 -7.05 -0.62
N GLU A 530 -27.35 -7.89 -0.78
CA GLU A 530 -27.14 -9.31 -1.10
C GLU A 530 -26.37 -9.48 -2.41
N ALA A 531 -25.58 -10.53 -2.49
CA ALA A 531 -24.93 -10.89 -3.74
C ALA A 531 -25.95 -11.41 -4.74
N ARG A 532 -25.93 -10.85 -5.95
CA ARG A 532 -26.75 -11.34 -7.07
C ARG A 532 -25.91 -12.29 -7.91
N LEU A 533 -26.45 -13.48 -8.15
CA LEU A 533 -25.83 -14.50 -9.01
C LEU A 533 -26.40 -14.40 -10.45
N ASP A 534 -26.55 -13.19 -10.93
CA ASP A 534 -27.10 -12.94 -12.26
C ASP A 534 -26.03 -13.13 -13.34
N ASP A 535 -26.46 -13.55 -14.52
CA ASP A 535 -25.64 -13.50 -15.73
C ASP A 535 -25.27 -12.05 -16.06
N ARG A 536 -24.01 -11.71 -15.87
CA ARG A 536 -23.51 -10.38 -16.17
C ARG A 536 -22.75 -10.38 -17.48
N PRO A 537 -22.97 -9.39 -18.35
CA PRO A 537 -22.16 -9.28 -19.56
C PRO A 537 -20.69 -9.06 -19.14
N PRO A 538 -19.74 -9.71 -19.83
CA PRO A 538 -18.33 -9.44 -19.60
C PRO A 538 -18.05 -7.96 -19.84
N CYS A 539 -17.38 -7.34 -18.89
CA CYS A 539 -16.91 -5.96 -19.00
C CYS A 539 -15.47 -5.89 -18.54
N GLY A 540 -14.65 -5.07 -19.20
CA GLY A 540 -13.26 -4.86 -18.82
C GLY A 540 -13.13 -4.06 -17.53
N ARG A 541 -11.93 -4.11 -16.92
CA ARG A 541 -11.56 -3.27 -15.77
C ARG A 541 -11.66 -1.80 -16.15
N VAL A 542 -12.30 -1.01 -15.31
CA VAL A 542 -12.26 0.46 -15.40
C VAL A 542 -11.02 0.97 -14.69
N ASN A 543 -10.15 1.64 -15.41
CA ASN A 543 -8.99 2.31 -14.86
C ASN A 543 -9.28 3.79 -14.66
N MET A 544 -8.74 4.35 -13.57
CA MET A 544 -8.78 5.79 -13.37
C MET A 544 -7.85 6.46 -14.37
N THR A 545 -8.29 7.58 -14.92
CA THR A 545 -7.50 8.37 -15.87
C THR A 545 -6.71 9.45 -15.15
N GLU A 546 -5.62 9.88 -15.74
CA GLU A 546 -4.87 11.05 -15.27
C GLU A 546 -5.03 12.21 -16.25
N ARG A 547 -4.86 13.43 -15.76
CA ARG A 547 -4.74 14.62 -16.59
C ARG A 547 -3.56 14.48 -17.54
N GLU A 548 -3.63 15.13 -18.70
CA GLU A 548 -2.54 15.12 -19.69
C GLU A 548 -1.21 15.57 -19.06
N ALA A 549 -0.13 14.85 -19.36
CA ALA A 549 1.16 15.05 -18.73
C ALA A 549 1.70 16.48 -18.91
N CYS A 550 1.51 17.07 -20.08
CA CYS A 550 1.94 18.44 -20.41
C CYS A 550 1.17 19.52 -19.61
N GLU A 551 -0.07 19.23 -19.20
CA GLU A 551 -0.86 20.13 -18.36
C GLU A 551 -0.56 19.95 -16.89
N ARG A 552 -0.59 18.71 -16.39
CA ARG A 552 -0.44 18.42 -14.97
C ARG A 552 0.96 18.72 -14.42
N VAL A 553 1.98 18.73 -15.26
CA VAL A 553 3.36 19.08 -14.87
C VAL A 553 3.53 20.57 -14.53
N CYS A 554 2.59 21.41 -14.94
CA CYS A 554 2.65 22.86 -14.76
C CYS A 554 2.04 23.35 -13.43
N ASP A 555 1.38 22.46 -12.67
CA ASP A 555 0.68 22.84 -11.43
C ASP A 555 0.74 21.74 -10.36
N PHE A 556 0.22 22.07 -9.16
CA PHE A 556 0.08 21.14 -8.03
C PHE A 556 -1.36 20.66 -7.82
N ASN A 557 -2.25 20.82 -8.80
CA ASN A 557 -3.61 20.30 -8.73
C ASN A 557 -3.61 18.78 -8.86
N GLY A 558 -4.68 18.14 -8.39
CA GLY A 558 -4.83 16.68 -8.47
C GLY A 558 -4.58 16.12 -9.87
N VAL A 559 -3.76 15.09 -9.96
CA VAL A 559 -3.40 14.49 -11.26
C VAL A 559 -4.38 13.44 -11.74
N GLU A 560 -5.06 12.75 -10.82
CA GLU A 560 -5.95 11.63 -11.12
C GLU A 560 -7.41 12.06 -11.13
N ASN A 561 -8.14 11.66 -12.17
CA ASN A 561 -9.58 11.88 -12.31
C ASN A 561 -10.35 10.74 -11.63
N CYS A 562 -11.50 11.05 -11.02
CA CYS A 562 -12.39 10.02 -10.49
C CYS A 562 -13.18 9.32 -11.61
N MET A 563 -13.66 8.11 -11.34
CA MET A 563 -14.61 7.41 -12.21
C MET A 563 -15.93 8.19 -12.27
N SER A 564 -16.64 8.08 -13.40
CA SER A 564 -18.05 8.43 -13.47
C SER A 564 -18.92 7.41 -12.74
N GLU A 565 -20.16 7.77 -12.42
CA GLU A 565 -21.09 6.83 -11.76
C GLU A 565 -21.36 5.57 -12.60
N ALA A 566 -21.40 5.70 -13.92
CA ALA A 566 -21.59 4.57 -14.83
C ALA A 566 -20.39 3.62 -14.79
N GLU A 567 -19.17 4.16 -14.82
CA GLU A 567 -17.93 3.40 -14.70
C GLU A 567 -17.81 2.72 -13.35
N ALA A 568 -18.17 3.42 -12.27
CA ALA A 568 -18.13 2.84 -10.92
C ALA A 568 -19.13 1.69 -10.77
N LYS A 569 -20.34 1.80 -11.33
CA LYS A 569 -21.32 0.70 -11.37
C LYS A 569 -20.82 -0.48 -12.19
N GLN A 570 -20.22 -0.22 -13.35
CA GLN A 570 -19.59 -1.26 -14.16
C GLN A 570 -18.49 -1.97 -13.38
N GLU A 571 -17.56 -1.23 -12.78
CA GLU A 571 -16.44 -1.80 -12.02
C GLU A 571 -16.90 -2.55 -10.76
N ALA A 572 -17.87 -2.00 -10.04
CA ALA A 572 -18.46 -2.68 -8.87
C ALA A 572 -19.14 -4.01 -9.25
N SER A 573 -19.78 -4.06 -10.44
CA SER A 573 -20.43 -5.27 -10.94
C SER A 573 -19.46 -6.41 -11.23
N ARG A 574 -18.17 -6.13 -11.42
CA ARG A 574 -17.12 -7.14 -11.63
C ARG A 574 -16.74 -7.89 -10.35
N CYS A 575 -17.12 -7.37 -9.18
CA CYS A 575 -16.81 -8.02 -7.90
C CYS A 575 -17.54 -9.35 -7.78
N LEU A 576 -16.80 -10.44 -7.53
CA LEU A 576 -17.33 -11.79 -7.39
C LEU A 576 -18.03 -12.02 -6.05
N ARG A 577 -18.10 -11.03 -5.15
CA ARG A 577 -18.74 -11.14 -3.84
C ARG A 577 -18.29 -12.38 -3.06
N CYS A 578 -16.97 -12.54 -2.92
CA CYS A 578 -16.35 -13.66 -2.20
C CYS A 578 -16.76 -13.77 -0.72
N ASP A 579 -17.48 -12.78 -0.19
CA ASP A 579 -18.10 -12.75 1.14
C ASP A 579 -19.43 -13.50 1.23
N HIS A 580 -20.02 -13.92 0.08
CA HIS A 580 -21.35 -14.53 0.00
C HIS A 580 -21.35 -15.93 -0.59
N PHE A 581 -20.27 -16.70 -0.42
CA PHE A 581 -20.23 -18.06 -0.91
C PHE A 581 -20.90 -19.04 0.05
N GLY A 582 -21.72 -19.94 -0.49
CA GLY A 582 -22.27 -21.09 0.19
C GLY A 582 -23.64 -20.87 0.84
N TYR A 583 -24.29 -21.99 1.16
CA TYR A 583 -25.58 -22.07 1.83
C TYR A 583 -25.39 -22.60 3.26
N GLY A 584 -26.21 -22.10 4.18
CA GLY A 584 -26.24 -22.61 5.56
C GLY A 584 -24.95 -22.30 6.36
N ILE A 585 -24.30 -23.34 6.86
CA ILE A 585 -23.05 -23.25 7.66
C ILE A 585 -21.84 -22.75 6.86
N PHE A 586 -21.90 -22.76 5.53
CA PHE A 586 -20.85 -22.27 4.65
C PHE A 586 -20.98 -20.79 4.29
N LYS A 587 -21.61 -20.00 5.13
CA LYS A 587 -21.70 -18.56 4.91
C LYS A 587 -20.33 -17.91 4.93
N GLY A 588 -20.07 -17.02 3.97
CA GLY A 588 -18.82 -16.33 3.80
C GLY A 588 -18.33 -15.62 5.06
N GLY A 589 -17.02 -15.60 5.21
CA GLY A 589 -16.34 -15.09 6.39
C GLY A 589 -16.28 -13.56 6.48
N ARG A 590 -17.45 -12.87 6.43
CA ARG A 590 -17.49 -11.46 6.74
C ARG A 590 -17.37 -11.26 8.24
N GLU A 591 -16.31 -10.57 8.65
CA GLU A 591 -16.17 -10.07 10.01
C GLU A 591 -16.89 -8.72 10.12
N THR A 592 -17.96 -8.70 10.87
CA THR A 592 -18.75 -7.47 11.14
C THR A 592 -18.25 -6.70 12.36
N LEU A 593 -17.45 -7.38 13.21
CA LEU A 593 -16.93 -6.88 14.49
C LEU A 593 -15.40 -6.98 14.54
N TRP A 594 -14.78 -6.15 15.34
CA TRP A 594 -13.37 -6.26 15.77
C TRP A 594 -13.14 -5.73 17.16
#